data_ea93be6162b777abae1ceaebbe9a1d1f
#
_entry.id   ea93be6162b777abae1ceaebbe9a1d1f
#
_cell.length_a   1.000
_cell.length_b   1.000
_cell.length_c   1.000
_cell.angle_alpha   90.00
_cell.angle_beta   90.00
_cell.angle_gamma   90.00
#
_symmetry.space_group_name_H-M   'P 1'
#
loop_
_entity.id
_entity.type
_entity.pdbx_description
1 polymer ?
#
loop_
_entity_poly.entity_id
_entity_poly.type
_entity_poly.pdbx_seq_one_letter_code
_entity_poly.pdbx_strand_id
1 'polypeptide(L)'
;MRISPLGIFCWNRDLESTSQFAKQDAALTHPHPVCIQANALFAMAIAQLISSRKSTQETYEDIKVWASELKVEKTLMKAILDAPGSLPADYVSMQGWVIIAFQNALWQLLNAPSLEEGVVDTVMRGGDTDTNAAIAGALLGAAYGRDAVPKQWVEKILSCRPKAGESRVRRPRPECFWPVDAIELARSLTTLGA
;
A
#
# COMPACT_ATOMS: atom_id res chain seq x y z
N MET A 1 1.04 -4.28 -4.54
CA MET A 1 -0.23 -4.57 -3.85
C MET A 1 -0.08 -5.57 -2.70
N ARG A 2 0.43 -6.79 -2.88
CA ARG A 2 0.50 -7.83 -1.83
C ARG A 2 1.51 -7.61 -0.69
N ILE A 3 2.36 -6.57 -0.76
CA ILE A 3 3.43 -6.33 0.23
C ILE A 3 2.93 -5.73 1.56
N SER A 4 1.74 -5.14 1.60
CA SER A 4 1.21 -4.46 2.78
C SER A 4 1.16 -5.34 4.05
N PRO A 5 0.76 -6.63 3.99
CA PRO A 5 0.80 -7.51 5.17
C PRO A 5 2.20 -7.69 5.75
N LEU A 6 3.25 -7.68 4.90
CA LEU A 6 4.63 -7.72 5.38
C LEU A 6 5.02 -6.45 6.13
N GLY A 7 4.58 -5.28 5.65
CA GLY A 7 4.77 -4.01 6.38
C GLY A 7 4.10 -4.03 7.76
N ILE A 8 2.90 -4.62 7.87
CA ILE A 8 2.22 -4.82 9.16
C ILE A 8 3.00 -5.78 10.06
N PHE A 9 3.46 -6.91 9.52
CA PHE A 9 4.26 -7.88 10.28
C PHE A 9 5.57 -7.27 10.80
N CYS A 10 6.18 -6.37 10.03
CA CYS A 10 7.46 -5.75 10.37
C CYS A 10 7.33 -4.49 11.26
N TRP A 11 6.16 -4.18 11.79
CA TRP A 11 5.91 -2.94 12.53
C TRP A 11 6.88 -2.69 13.70
N ASN A 12 7.40 -3.74 14.32
CA ASN A 12 8.33 -3.69 15.47
C ASN A 12 9.73 -4.20 15.11
N ARG A 13 10.07 -4.26 13.82
CA ARG A 13 11.40 -4.67 13.33
C ARG A 13 12.21 -3.47 12.88
N ASP A 14 13.53 -3.64 12.83
CA ASP A 14 14.40 -2.64 12.24
C ASP A 14 14.12 -2.47 10.73
N LEU A 15 14.44 -1.29 10.22
CA LEU A 15 14.16 -0.94 8.83
C LEU A 15 15.00 -1.74 7.83
N GLU A 16 16.21 -2.17 8.21
CA GLU A 16 17.07 -2.97 7.35
C GLU A 16 16.46 -4.36 7.11
N SER A 17 16.06 -5.05 8.19
CA SER A 17 15.35 -6.33 8.11
C SER A 17 14.05 -6.20 7.32
N THR A 18 13.26 -5.14 7.55
CA THR A 18 12.03 -4.87 6.82
C THR A 18 12.29 -4.71 5.32
N SER A 19 13.30 -3.92 4.97
CA SER A 19 13.73 -3.73 3.58
C SER A 19 14.13 -5.05 2.92
N GLN A 20 14.90 -5.87 3.64
CA GLN A 20 15.42 -7.14 3.15
C GLN A 20 14.31 -8.16 2.87
N PHE A 21 13.37 -8.32 3.80
CA PHE A 21 12.21 -9.18 3.62
C PHE A 21 11.33 -8.72 2.45
N ALA A 22 11.09 -7.42 2.33
CA ALA A 22 10.30 -6.87 1.24
C ALA A 22 10.96 -7.07 -0.13
N LYS A 23 12.28 -6.94 -0.21
CA LYS A 23 13.06 -7.23 -1.44
C LYS A 23 12.97 -8.70 -1.83
N GLN A 24 13.11 -9.60 -0.87
CA GLN A 24 13.02 -11.05 -1.11
C GLN A 24 11.61 -11.44 -1.58
N ASP A 25 10.57 -10.95 -0.91
CA ASP A 25 9.18 -11.20 -1.31
C ASP A 25 8.88 -10.66 -2.72
N ALA A 26 9.29 -9.43 -3.02
CA ALA A 26 9.07 -8.83 -4.34
C ALA A 26 9.78 -9.62 -5.45
N ALA A 27 10.99 -10.09 -5.20
CA ALA A 27 11.80 -10.84 -6.18
C ALA A 27 11.14 -12.17 -6.62
N LEU A 28 10.25 -12.75 -5.80
CA LEU A 28 9.57 -14.00 -6.14
C LEU A 28 8.64 -13.86 -7.37
N THR A 29 8.13 -12.67 -7.63
CA THR A 29 7.14 -12.45 -8.70
C THR A 29 7.48 -11.26 -9.61
N HIS A 30 8.22 -10.27 -9.11
CA HIS A 30 8.53 -9.02 -9.80
C HIS A 30 10.02 -8.66 -9.62
N PRO A 31 10.96 -9.37 -10.24
CA PRO A 31 12.39 -9.21 -10.00
C PRO A 31 12.99 -7.92 -10.61
N HIS A 32 12.17 -7.07 -11.23
CA HIS A 32 12.67 -5.80 -11.76
C HIS A 32 13.16 -4.88 -10.63
N PRO A 33 14.34 -4.27 -10.72
CA PRO A 33 14.94 -3.48 -9.64
C PRO A 33 14.03 -2.41 -9.06
N VAL A 34 13.33 -1.66 -9.93
CA VAL A 34 12.37 -0.62 -9.50
C VAL A 34 11.23 -1.22 -8.66
N CYS A 35 10.71 -2.40 -9.04
CA CYS A 35 9.66 -3.08 -8.27
C CYS A 35 10.18 -3.51 -6.89
N ILE A 36 11.35 -4.10 -6.84
CA ILE A 36 11.99 -4.56 -5.59
C ILE A 36 12.20 -3.39 -4.64
N GLN A 37 12.76 -2.29 -5.15
CA GLN A 37 13.05 -1.10 -4.35
C GLN A 37 11.79 -0.37 -3.89
N ALA A 38 10.78 -0.23 -4.76
CA ALA A 38 9.51 0.38 -4.40
C ALA A 38 8.78 -0.43 -3.30
N ASN A 39 8.81 -1.77 -3.37
CA ASN A 39 8.24 -2.62 -2.33
C ASN A 39 8.97 -2.49 -1.00
N ALA A 40 10.32 -2.37 -1.02
CA ALA A 40 11.10 -2.14 0.18
C ALA A 40 10.70 -0.83 0.87
N LEU A 41 10.73 0.29 0.14
CA LEU A 41 10.33 1.59 0.67
C LEU A 41 8.90 1.61 1.18
N PHE A 42 7.98 0.95 0.47
CA PHE A 42 6.58 0.89 0.85
C PHE A 42 6.35 0.10 2.14
N ALA A 43 7.00 -1.07 2.29
CA ALA A 43 6.91 -1.87 3.51
C ALA A 43 7.52 -1.13 4.71
N MET A 44 8.68 -0.47 4.52
CA MET A 44 9.31 0.37 5.56
C MET A 44 8.39 1.52 5.99
N ALA A 45 7.73 2.19 5.04
CA ALA A 45 6.81 3.28 5.33
C ALA A 45 5.59 2.79 6.15
N ILE A 46 4.99 1.66 5.78
CA ILE A 46 3.87 1.07 6.54
C ILE A 46 4.34 0.70 7.95
N ALA A 47 5.46 0.00 8.09
CA ALA A 47 6.00 -0.41 9.38
C ALA A 47 6.25 0.80 10.28
N GLN A 48 6.86 1.85 9.75
CA GLN A 48 7.13 3.09 10.50
C GLN A 48 5.84 3.82 10.91
N LEU A 49 4.88 3.98 10.00
CA LEU A 49 3.61 4.65 10.32
C LEU A 49 2.84 3.92 11.43
N ILE A 50 2.92 2.59 11.48
CA ILE A 50 2.28 1.79 12.52
C ILE A 50 3.03 1.91 13.86
N SER A 51 4.38 1.88 13.85
CA SER A 51 5.21 1.82 15.05
C SER A 51 5.50 3.18 15.67
N SER A 52 5.49 4.23 14.87
CA SER A 52 5.84 5.58 15.30
C SER A 52 4.64 6.52 15.26
N ARG A 53 4.76 7.67 15.94
CA ARG A 53 3.78 8.76 15.86
C ARG A 53 4.18 9.83 14.84
N LYS A 54 5.03 9.47 13.87
CA LYS A 54 5.47 10.41 12.84
C LYS A 54 4.29 10.84 11.97
N SER A 55 4.30 12.09 11.58
CA SER A 55 3.35 12.63 10.59
C SER A 55 3.62 12.06 9.20
N THR A 56 2.66 12.23 8.29
CA THR A 56 2.81 11.85 6.88
C THR A 56 3.99 12.56 6.23
N GLN A 57 4.20 13.83 6.57
CA GLN A 57 5.33 14.62 6.07
C GLN A 57 6.68 14.09 6.56
N GLU A 58 6.81 13.80 7.87
CA GLU A 58 8.05 13.23 8.41
C GLU A 58 8.34 11.85 7.80
N THR A 59 7.33 11.02 7.62
CA THR A 59 7.47 9.72 6.95
C THR A 59 7.92 9.87 5.50
N TYR A 60 7.41 10.86 4.78
CA TYR A 60 7.86 11.15 3.43
C TYR A 60 9.33 11.60 3.39
N GLU A 61 9.77 12.46 4.34
CA GLU A 61 11.18 12.84 4.43
C GLU A 61 12.09 11.63 4.68
N ASP A 62 11.66 10.72 5.57
CA ASP A 62 12.39 9.46 5.79
C ASP A 62 12.45 8.59 4.52
N ILE A 63 11.36 8.49 3.75
CA ILE A 63 11.37 7.75 2.47
C ILE A 63 12.42 8.30 1.51
N LYS A 64 12.62 9.61 1.44
CA LYS A 64 13.68 10.22 0.61
C LYS A 64 15.08 9.82 1.09
N VAL A 65 15.29 9.82 2.40
CA VAL A 65 16.56 9.39 3.00
C VAL A 65 16.83 7.93 2.67
N TRP A 66 15.86 7.04 2.93
CA TRP A 66 16.00 5.60 2.61
C TRP A 66 16.21 5.34 1.13
N ALA A 67 15.51 6.08 0.27
CA ALA A 67 15.70 5.96 -1.18
C ALA A 67 17.13 6.32 -1.61
N SER A 68 17.72 7.33 -0.98
CA SER A 68 19.11 7.72 -1.21
C SER A 68 20.09 6.67 -0.68
N GLU A 69 19.90 6.16 0.53
CA GLU A 69 20.73 5.13 1.15
C GLU A 69 20.68 3.81 0.37
N LEU A 70 19.49 3.41 -0.07
CA LEU A 70 19.27 2.21 -0.89
C LEU A 70 19.73 2.39 -2.35
N LYS A 71 20.15 3.61 -2.73
CA LYS A 71 20.57 3.97 -4.09
C LYS A 71 19.55 3.49 -5.14
N VAL A 72 18.28 3.87 -4.92
CA VAL A 72 17.21 3.42 -5.80
C VAL A 72 17.37 3.92 -7.24
N GLU A 73 16.74 3.21 -8.17
CA GLU A 73 16.72 3.58 -9.58
C GLU A 73 16.25 5.02 -9.81
N LYS A 74 16.86 5.71 -10.76
CA LYS A 74 16.58 7.13 -11.03
C LYS A 74 15.11 7.43 -11.29
N THR A 75 14.41 6.51 -11.95
CA THR A 75 12.97 6.62 -12.23
C THR A 75 12.14 6.58 -10.94
N LEU A 76 12.51 5.74 -9.98
CA LEU A 76 11.86 5.67 -8.68
C LEU A 76 12.17 6.91 -7.84
N MET A 77 13.44 7.34 -7.80
CA MET A 77 13.81 8.58 -7.12
C MET A 77 13.06 9.78 -7.66
N LYS A 78 12.96 9.90 -9.00
CA LYS A 78 12.19 10.98 -9.63
C LYS A 78 10.72 10.95 -9.17
N ALA A 79 10.06 9.81 -9.17
CA ALA A 79 8.67 9.68 -8.74
C ALA A 79 8.48 10.08 -7.26
N ILE A 80 9.46 9.75 -6.39
CA ILE A 80 9.46 10.18 -4.99
C ILE A 80 9.55 11.71 -4.91
N LEU A 81 10.47 12.32 -5.63
CA LEU A 81 10.70 13.77 -5.59
C LEU A 81 9.55 14.57 -6.21
N ASP A 82 8.90 14.04 -7.23
CA ASP A 82 7.76 14.67 -7.88
C ASP A 82 6.47 14.58 -7.05
N ALA A 83 6.33 13.54 -6.21
CA ALA A 83 5.10 13.24 -5.50
C ALA A 83 4.49 14.39 -4.68
N PRO A 84 5.21 15.29 -4.00
CA PRO A 84 4.58 16.39 -3.29
C PRO A 84 3.82 17.36 -4.18
N GLY A 85 4.32 17.61 -5.40
CA GLY A 85 3.79 18.62 -6.31
C GLY A 85 2.97 18.06 -7.46
N SER A 86 3.07 16.77 -7.78
CA SER A 86 2.40 16.20 -8.94
C SER A 86 2.02 14.74 -8.79
N LEU A 87 0.84 14.44 -9.30
CA LEU A 87 0.39 13.07 -9.56
C LEU A 87 1.10 12.49 -10.79
N PRO A 88 1.08 11.14 -10.98
CA PRO A 88 1.46 10.55 -12.26
C PRO A 88 0.73 11.19 -13.42
N ALA A 89 1.46 11.51 -14.48
CA ALA A 89 0.89 12.21 -15.64
C ALA A 89 -0.09 11.33 -16.45
N ASP A 90 0.09 10.00 -16.39
CA ASP A 90 -0.71 9.04 -17.17
C ASP A 90 -0.95 7.77 -16.37
N TYR A 91 -2.21 7.50 -16.05
CA TYR A 91 -2.66 6.30 -15.34
C TYR A 91 -3.07 5.16 -16.28
N VAL A 92 -3.19 5.41 -17.58
CA VAL A 92 -3.84 4.50 -18.53
C VAL A 92 -2.85 3.76 -19.41
N SER A 93 -1.93 4.50 -20.07
CA SER A 93 -1.04 3.90 -21.09
C SER A 93 -0.07 2.86 -20.54
N MET A 94 0.36 3.02 -19.29
CA MET A 94 1.24 2.09 -18.59
C MET A 94 0.60 1.58 -17.30
N GLN A 95 -0.69 1.35 -17.31
CA GLN A 95 -1.40 0.82 -16.15
C GLN A 95 -0.72 -0.47 -15.62
N GLY A 96 -0.66 -0.61 -14.31
CA GLY A 96 0.09 -1.69 -13.66
C GLY A 96 1.58 -1.42 -13.45
N TRP A 97 2.13 -0.31 -13.98
CA TRP A 97 3.52 0.07 -13.69
C TRP A 97 3.66 0.57 -12.26
N VAL A 98 4.60 -0.04 -11.50
CA VAL A 98 4.78 0.23 -10.05
C VAL A 98 5.00 1.71 -9.73
N ILE A 99 5.63 2.47 -10.62
CA ILE A 99 5.89 3.91 -10.43
C ILE A 99 4.59 4.70 -10.31
N ILE A 100 3.59 4.39 -11.13
CA ILE A 100 2.27 5.05 -11.09
C ILE A 100 1.63 4.85 -9.72
N ALA A 101 1.54 3.59 -9.27
CA ALA A 101 0.95 3.25 -7.99
C ALA A 101 1.71 3.88 -6.82
N PHE A 102 3.04 3.85 -6.85
CA PHE A 102 3.89 4.34 -5.78
C PHE A 102 3.86 5.87 -5.67
N GLN A 103 4.02 6.59 -6.80
CA GLN A 103 3.92 8.06 -6.81
C GLN A 103 2.52 8.52 -6.39
N ASN A 104 1.46 7.87 -6.89
CA ASN A 104 0.09 8.16 -6.47
C ASN A 104 -0.08 7.98 -4.96
N ALA A 105 0.39 6.86 -4.40
CA ALA A 105 0.28 6.59 -2.96
C ALA A 105 1.01 7.65 -2.12
N LEU A 106 2.19 8.09 -2.54
CA LEU A 106 2.92 9.16 -1.85
C LEU A 106 2.22 10.51 -1.99
N TRP A 107 1.68 10.83 -3.17
CA TRP A 107 0.92 12.06 -3.35
C TRP A 107 -0.31 12.07 -2.45
N GLN A 108 -1.06 10.96 -2.38
CA GLN A 108 -2.22 10.84 -1.51
C GLN A 108 -1.82 10.95 -0.02
N LEU A 109 -0.71 10.33 0.38
CA LEU A 109 -0.20 10.44 1.75
C LEU A 109 0.04 11.88 2.19
N LEU A 110 0.50 12.73 1.27
CA LEU A 110 0.87 14.12 1.53
C LEU A 110 -0.28 15.11 1.35
N ASN A 111 -1.22 14.84 0.45
CA ASN A 111 -2.19 15.83 -0.01
C ASN A 111 -3.66 15.45 0.28
N ALA A 112 -3.97 14.15 0.51
CA ALA A 112 -5.34 13.76 0.76
C ALA A 112 -5.81 14.24 2.15
N PRO A 113 -6.98 14.88 2.26
CA PRO A 113 -7.49 15.36 3.55
C PRO A 113 -7.99 14.21 4.44
N SER A 114 -8.29 13.06 3.86
CA SER A 114 -8.73 11.86 4.57
C SER A 114 -8.37 10.58 3.79
N LEU A 115 -8.44 9.44 4.46
CA LEU A 115 -8.31 8.13 3.81
C LEU A 115 -9.37 7.96 2.72
N GLU A 116 -10.62 8.29 3.01
CA GLU A 116 -11.73 8.13 2.07
C GLU A 116 -11.51 8.95 0.79
N GLU A 117 -11.20 10.23 0.93
CA GLU A 117 -10.98 11.12 -0.21
C GLU A 117 -9.77 10.69 -1.04
N GLY A 118 -8.68 10.25 -0.38
CA GLY A 118 -7.49 9.76 -1.09
C GLY A 118 -7.73 8.49 -1.90
N VAL A 119 -8.52 7.56 -1.36
CA VAL A 119 -8.91 6.33 -2.08
C VAL A 119 -9.87 6.67 -3.22
N VAL A 120 -10.87 7.52 -2.98
CA VAL A 120 -11.85 7.94 -4.01
C VAL A 120 -11.14 8.69 -5.14
N ASP A 121 -10.28 9.67 -4.83
CA ASP A 121 -9.50 10.39 -5.84
C ASP A 121 -8.66 9.44 -6.69
N THR A 122 -7.99 8.47 -6.06
CA THR A 122 -7.21 7.44 -6.77
C THR A 122 -8.06 6.65 -7.75
N VAL A 123 -9.26 6.20 -7.34
CA VAL A 123 -10.19 5.47 -8.23
C VAL A 123 -10.63 6.35 -9.40
N MET A 124 -10.90 7.63 -9.16
CA MET A 124 -11.37 8.56 -10.18
C MET A 124 -10.31 8.93 -11.23
N ARG A 125 -9.03 8.62 -11.00
CA ARG A 125 -7.93 8.83 -11.97
C ARG A 125 -7.95 7.84 -13.13
N GLY A 126 -8.65 6.72 -13.03
CA GLY A 126 -8.71 5.69 -14.08
C GLY A 126 -7.48 4.76 -14.09
N GLY A 127 -7.30 4.05 -15.19
CA GLY A 127 -6.25 3.03 -15.32
C GLY A 127 -6.52 1.79 -14.46
N ASP A 128 -5.51 1.30 -13.78
CA ASP A 128 -5.60 0.16 -12.85
C ASP A 128 -6.14 0.64 -11.49
N THR A 129 -7.40 1.00 -11.46
CA THR A 129 -8.04 1.70 -10.33
C THR A 129 -8.05 0.90 -9.05
N ASP A 130 -8.34 -0.39 -9.11
CA ASP A 130 -8.45 -1.26 -7.95
C ASP A 130 -7.08 -1.53 -7.31
N THR A 131 -6.04 -1.78 -8.13
CA THR A 131 -4.67 -1.95 -7.64
C THR A 131 -4.12 -0.67 -7.02
N ASN A 132 -4.26 0.46 -7.73
CA ASN A 132 -3.75 1.75 -7.25
C ASN A 132 -4.46 2.17 -5.95
N ALA A 133 -5.79 1.99 -5.87
CA ALA A 133 -6.56 2.30 -4.67
C ALA A 133 -6.22 1.36 -3.49
N ALA A 134 -5.96 0.07 -3.75
CA ALA A 134 -5.51 -0.85 -2.70
C ALA A 134 -4.14 -0.46 -2.14
N ILE A 135 -3.22 0.02 -2.99
CA ILE A 135 -1.88 0.47 -2.57
C ILE A 135 -1.99 1.79 -1.80
N ALA A 136 -2.68 2.79 -2.35
CA ALA A 136 -2.87 4.07 -1.66
C ALA A 136 -3.62 3.88 -0.33
N GLY A 137 -4.69 3.09 -0.33
CA GLY A 137 -5.48 2.80 0.86
C GLY A 137 -4.69 2.08 1.96
N ALA A 138 -3.75 1.20 1.61
CA ALA A 138 -2.89 0.55 2.60
C ALA A 138 -1.95 1.56 3.29
N LEU A 139 -1.35 2.48 2.54
CA LEU A 139 -0.47 3.51 3.10
C LEU A 139 -1.27 4.54 3.93
N LEU A 140 -2.42 4.99 3.42
CA LEU A 140 -3.31 5.89 4.14
C LEU A 140 -3.90 5.21 5.40
N GLY A 141 -4.21 3.92 5.33
CA GLY A 141 -4.67 3.15 6.48
C GLY A 141 -3.62 3.04 7.59
N ALA A 142 -2.34 2.92 7.23
CA ALA A 142 -1.24 2.95 8.18
C ALA A 142 -1.08 4.34 8.83
N ALA A 143 -1.33 5.42 8.06
CA ALA A 143 -1.20 6.80 8.54
C ALA A 143 -2.40 7.25 9.39
N TYR A 144 -3.63 6.99 8.92
CA TYR A 144 -4.86 7.50 9.55
C TYR A 144 -5.51 6.51 10.54
N GLY A 145 -5.10 5.23 10.48
CA GLY A 145 -5.63 4.20 11.34
C GLY A 145 -6.98 3.62 10.87
N ARG A 146 -7.41 2.57 11.57
CA ARG A 146 -8.60 1.80 11.23
C ARG A 146 -9.90 2.61 11.25
N ASP A 147 -10.04 3.52 12.20
CA ASP A 147 -11.28 4.26 12.40
C ASP A 147 -11.54 5.31 11.31
N ALA A 148 -10.52 5.61 10.50
CA ALA A 148 -10.64 6.45 9.31
C ALA A 148 -11.28 5.73 8.12
N VAL A 149 -11.40 4.40 8.16
CA VAL A 149 -12.03 3.64 7.07
C VAL A 149 -13.54 3.78 7.16
N PRO A 150 -14.25 4.21 6.08
CA PRO A 150 -15.69 4.33 6.07
C PRO A 150 -16.40 3.04 6.52
N LYS A 151 -17.34 3.14 7.45
CA LYS A 151 -18.09 1.99 7.99
C LYS A 151 -18.71 1.14 6.88
N GLN A 152 -19.27 1.77 5.86
CA GLN A 152 -19.85 1.09 4.71
C GLN A 152 -18.82 0.19 3.99
N TRP A 153 -17.57 0.64 3.85
CA TRP A 153 -16.52 -0.16 3.22
C TRP A 153 -16.12 -1.35 4.10
N VAL A 154 -15.95 -1.11 5.39
CA VAL A 154 -15.66 -2.18 6.36
C VAL A 154 -16.74 -3.25 6.32
N GLU A 155 -18.02 -2.87 6.38
CA GLU A 155 -19.14 -3.79 6.34
C GLU A 155 -19.18 -4.59 5.04
N LYS A 156 -18.97 -3.94 3.89
CA LYS A 156 -18.95 -4.59 2.58
C LYS A 156 -17.82 -5.61 2.45
N ILE A 157 -16.62 -5.28 2.95
CA ILE A 157 -15.47 -6.20 2.90
C ILE A 157 -15.70 -7.38 3.85
N LEU A 158 -16.02 -7.13 5.12
CA LEU A 158 -16.16 -8.18 6.13
C LEU A 158 -17.40 -9.07 5.93
N SER A 159 -18.40 -8.62 5.16
CA SER A 159 -19.55 -9.43 4.77
C SER A 159 -19.40 -10.12 3.41
N CYS A 160 -18.30 -9.89 2.68
CA CYS A 160 -18.10 -10.41 1.33
C CYS A 160 -17.89 -11.93 1.34
N ARG A 161 -18.86 -12.65 0.78
CA ARG A 161 -18.86 -14.11 0.66
C ARG A 161 -19.27 -14.51 -0.76
N PRO A 162 -18.35 -14.48 -1.72
CA PRO A 162 -18.66 -14.73 -3.13
C PRO A 162 -18.87 -16.24 -3.40
N LYS A 163 -20.03 -16.75 -3.01
CA LYS A 163 -20.43 -18.16 -3.19
C LYS A 163 -20.91 -18.44 -4.60
N ALA A 164 -20.69 -19.68 -5.07
CA ALA A 164 -21.29 -20.15 -6.32
C ALA A 164 -22.83 -20.19 -6.20
N GLY A 165 -23.52 -19.82 -7.27
CA GLY A 165 -24.99 -19.82 -7.34
C GLY A 165 -25.66 -18.55 -6.84
N GLU A 166 -24.94 -17.60 -6.26
CA GLU A 166 -25.50 -16.29 -5.89
C GLU A 166 -25.61 -15.38 -7.13
N SER A 167 -26.76 -14.73 -7.32
CA SER A 167 -27.11 -13.98 -8.53
C SER A 167 -26.17 -12.81 -8.87
N ARG A 168 -25.44 -12.28 -7.88
CA ARG A 168 -24.50 -11.15 -8.04
C ARG A 168 -23.04 -11.59 -8.11
N VAL A 169 -22.76 -12.90 -8.00
CA VAL A 169 -21.40 -13.44 -7.99
C VAL A 169 -21.03 -13.96 -9.35
N ARG A 170 -20.24 -13.19 -10.09
CA ARG A 170 -19.71 -13.62 -11.39
C ARG A 170 -18.53 -14.58 -11.29
N ARG A 171 -17.72 -14.44 -10.23
CA ARG A 171 -16.50 -15.22 -9.99
C ARG A 171 -16.50 -15.70 -8.54
N PRO A 172 -17.06 -16.86 -8.25
CA PRO A 172 -17.04 -17.42 -6.90
C PRO A 172 -15.61 -17.70 -6.44
N ARG A 173 -15.38 -17.57 -5.16
CA ARG A 173 -14.08 -17.80 -4.52
C ARG A 173 -14.23 -18.84 -3.40
N PRO A 174 -13.24 -19.74 -3.20
CA PRO A 174 -13.15 -20.57 -2.00
C PRO A 174 -13.16 -19.72 -0.71
N GLU A 175 -13.68 -20.29 0.37
CA GLU A 175 -13.81 -19.60 1.66
C GLU A 175 -12.48 -19.04 2.17
N CYS A 176 -11.38 -19.78 1.97
CA CYS A 176 -10.04 -19.33 2.38
C CYS A 176 -9.55 -18.02 1.73
N PHE A 177 -10.26 -17.53 0.70
CA PHE A 177 -9.99 -16.25 0.05
C PHE A 177 -11.04 -15.18 0.33
N TRP A 178 -11.97 -15.42 1.27
CA TRP A 178 -12.92 -14.39 1.67
C TRP A 178 -12.27 -13.42 2.64
N PRO A 179 -12.51 -12.11 2.53
CA PRO A 179 -11.87 -11.10 3.38
C PRO A 179 -12.54 -10.93 4.75
N VAL A 180 -13.35 -11.89 5.17
CA VAL A 180 -14.20 -11.81 6.37
C VAL A 180 -13.41 -11.73 7.67
N ASP A 181 -12.20 -12.23 7.70
CA ASP A 181 -11.26 -12.29 8.81
C ASP A 181 -10.09 -11.30 8.70
N ALA A 182 -10.16 -10.35 7.75
CA ALA A 182 -9.06 -9.43 7.45
C ALA A 182 -8.54 -8.67 8.69
N ILE A 183 -9.44 -8.29 9.62
CA ILE A 183 -9.06 -7.59 10.85
C ILE A 183 -8.33 -8.52 11.81
N GLU A 184 -8.78 -9.76 11.93
CA GLU A 184 -8.15 -10.78 12.80
C GLU A 184 -6.75 -11.15 12.26
N LEU A 185 -6.63 -11.33 10.94
CA LEU A 185 -5.34 -11.55 10.29
C LEU A 185 -4.38 -10.39 10.53
N ALA A 186 -4.83 -9.15 10.40
CA ALA A 186 -3.99 -7.98 10.67
C ALA A 186 -3.50 -7.95 12.14
N ARG A 187 -4.36 -8.27 13.10
CA ARG A 187 -3.98 -8.38 14.52
C ARG A 187 -2.97 -9.50 14.75
N SER A 188 -3.19 -10.65 14.13
CA SER A 188 -2.27 -11.79 14.23
C SER A 188 -0.89 -11.43 13.68
N LEU A 189 -0.81 -10.70 12.58
CA LEU A 189 0.45 -10.21 12.01
C LEU A 189 1.19 -9.28 12.98
N THR A 190 0.50 -8.36 13.65
CA THR A 190 1.13 -7.48 14.64
C THR A 190 1.63 -8.24 15.87
N THR A 191 0.93 -9.29 16.29
CA THR A 191 1.36 -10.14 17.42
C THR A 191 2.58 -11.00 17.05
N LEU A 192 2.63 -11.55 15.84
CA LEU A 192 3.75 -12.35 15.36
C LEU A 192 4.99 -11.51 15.03
N GLY A 193 4.83 -10.24 14.73
CA GLY A 193 5.90 -9.29 14.43
C GLY A 193 6.51 -8.63 15.67
N ALA A 194 5.91 -8.84 16.84
CA ALA A 194 6.34 -8.22 18.11
C ALA A 194 7.58 -8.90 18.73
#